data_dfab401d98774e1c85de5bde30e660de
#
_entry.id   dfab401d98774e1c85de5bde30e660de
#
_cell.length_a   1.000
_cell.length_b   1.000
_cell.length_c   1.000
_cell.angle_alpha   90.00
_cell.angle_beta   90.00
_cell.angle_gamma   90.00
#
_symmetry.space_group_name_H-M   'P 1'
#
loop_
_entity.id
_entity.type
_entity.pdbx_description
1 polymer ?
#
loop_
_entity_poly.entity_id
_entity_poly.type
_entity_poly.pdbx_seq_one_letter_code
_entity_poly.pdbx_strand_id
1 'polypeptide(L)'
;MKESKKQIRRFGTMTRDLLELSLWLQQLGGTHVAMESTGVYWKPAWNLLAGQFELLLVNAQHIKQVPGRKTDIRDCEWIADLLQHGLLRGSYVPEQEQRDLRDLTRYRVRLNEDKVRLANRIQKTLEDANIKLASVATDVLGASGRTMLQAIASGEDDPEKLAQMARKGLRKKLPQLRLALQGRIRDHHRFLLRQLLEELRFTEEKINELDQRIQQCMLPHHHAISLWTSMPGVRVTTAWSLVAEIGTNPEQFPLGSNLASWAGMCPGNNESAGRRKSGKARRGNRCLRRALNQAAWAAARTKNTYLAARFHRLAARRGSKRAIVVIGHKILVLAHYMLQHNTPFRELGAEYFQRLRTPSLSQSLVRRLQRLGFQPTLTPAQQVG
;
A
#
# COMPACT_ATOMS: atom_id res chain seq x y z
N MET A 1 43.66 17.54 19.93
CA MET A 1 42.71 17.18 18.86
C MET A 1 43.51 17.15 17.56
N LYS A 2 43.65 15.97 16.90
CA LYS A 2 44.29 15.91 15.57
C LYS A 2 43.36 16.61 14.58
N GLU A 3 43.86 17.63 13.88
CA GLU A 3 43.15 18.24 12.75
C GLU A 3 42.77 17.14 11.74
N SER A 4 41.49 16.96 11.53
CA SER A 4 41.01 16.02 10.52
C SER A 4 41.26 16.63 9.16
N LYS A 5 42.22 16.09 8.38
CA LYS A 5 42.51 16.51 7.00
C LYS A 5 41.29 16.11 6.14
N LYS A 6 40.57 17.09 5.64
CA LYS A 6 39.54 16.86 4.62
C LYS A 6 40.17 16.42 3.31
N GLN A 7 39.65 15.35 2.72
CA GLN A 7 40.01 14.89 1.39
C GLN A 7 38.78 14.83 0.52
N ILE A 8 38.84 15.40 -0.68
CA ILE A 8 37.74 15.44 -1.63
C ILE A 8 38.23 14.76 -2.92
N ARG A 9 37.47 13.73 -3.35
CA ARG A 9 37.71 13.04 -4.61
C ARG A 9 36.39 12.78 -5.33
N ARG A 10 36.38 12.84 -6.66
CA ARG A 10 35.25 12.49 -7.49
C ARG A 10 35.47 11.13 -8.13
N PHE A 11 34.42 10.32 -8.12
CA PHE A 11 34.40 9.01 -8.75
C PHE A 11 33.28 8.95 -9.76
N GLY A 12 33.43 8.18 -10.83
CA GLY A 12 32.36 7.84 -11.73
C GLY A 12 31.38 6.83 -11.09
N THR A 13 30.34 6.48 -11.84
CA THR A 13 29.32 5.53 -11.38
C THR A 13 29.44 4.14 -12.02
N MET A 14 30.49 3.91 -12.80
CA MET A 14 30.77 2.58 -13.34
C MET A 14 31.28 1.66 -12.23
N THR A 15 31.11 0.37 -12.38
CA THR A 15 31.52 -0.62 -11.36
C THR A 15 33.02 -0.46 -10.99
N ARG A 16 33.89 -0.22 -11.97
CA ARG A 16 35.29 0.03 -11.74
C ARG A 16 35.52 1.24 -10.83
N ASP A 17 34.80 2.34 -11.08
CA ASP A 17 34.98 3.59 -10.33
C ASP A 17 34.46 3.43 -8.88
N LEU A 18 33.36 2.65 -8.70
CA LEU A 18 32.84 2.35 -7.37
C LEU A 18 33.75 1.39 -6.58
N LEU A 19 34.46 0.48 -7.26
CA LEU A 19 35.50 -0.36 -6.64
C LEU A 19 36.68 0.49 -6.22
N GLU A 20 37.11 1.44 -7.07
CA GLU A 20 38.17 2.40 -6.74
C GLU A 20 37.76 3.28 -5.54
N LEU A 21 36.50 3.72 -5.46
CA LEU A 21 35.95 4.40 -4.29
C LEU A 21 36.10 3.55 -3.03
N SER A 22 35.75 2.27 -3.10
CA SER A 22 35.84 1.35 -1.96
C SER A 22 37.31 1.23 -1.48
N LEU A 23 38.21 0.99 -2.38
CA LEU A 23 39.64 0.90 -2.07
C LEU A 23 40.18 2.19 -1.46
N TRP A 24 39.81 3.34 -2.01
CA TRP A 24 40.22 4.64 -1.49
C TRP A 24 39.74 4.87 -0.06
N LEU A 25 38.44 4.52 0.23
CA LEU A 25 37.90 4.64 1.58
C LEU A 25 38.59 3.69 2.57
N GLN A 26 38.97 2.47 2.15
CA GLN A 26 39.72 1.52 2.96
C GLN A 26 41.11 2.01 3.29
N GLN A 27 41.81 2.57 2.28
CA GLN A 27 43.17 3.16 2.45
C GLN A 27 43.17 4.32 3.46
N LEU A 28 42.07 5.06 3.54
CA LEU A 28 41.89 6.14 4.51
C LEU A 28 41.46 5.65 5.89
N GLY A 29 41.26 4.35 6.09
CA GLY A 29 40.74 3.78 7.32
C GLY A 29 39.28 4.16 7.60
N GLY A 30 38.50 4.44 6.55
CA GLY A 30 37.07 4.77 6.67
C GLY A 30 36.27 3.58 7.20
N THR A 31 35.43 3.79 8.19
CA THR A 31 34.56 2.77 8.78
C THR A 31 33.10 3.00 8.45
N HIS A 32 32.68 4.25 8.29
CA HIS A 32 31.30 4.67 8.06
C HIS A 32 31.17 5.43 6.75
N VAL A 33 30.10 5.17 6.00
CA VAL A 33 29.80 5.90 4.77
C VAL A 33 28.36 6.38 4.78
N ALA A 34 28.16 7.68 4.66
CA ALA A 34 26.82 8.26 4.55
C ALA A 34 26.50 8.63 3.10
N MET A 35 25.28 8.32 2.66
CA MET A 35 24.79 8.61 1.30
C MET A 35 23.45 9.32 1.37
N GLU A 36 23.22 10.27 0.46
CA GLU A 36 21.91 10.90 0.30
C GLU A 36 20.93 9.98 -0.45
N SER A 37 19.68 9.91 0.02
CA SER A 37 18.62 9.08 -0.55
C SER A 37 17.96 9.71 -1.79
N THR A 38 18.74 10.15 -2.76
CA THR A 38 18.24 10.77 -3.99
C THR A 38 17.91 9.72 -5.04
N GLY A 39 16.61 9.56 -5.35
CA GLY A 39 16.12 8.61 -6.36
C GLY A 39 16.58 7.17 -6.14
N VAL A 40 17.21 6.59 -7.16
CA VAL A 40 17.76 5.22 -7.14
C VAL A 40 19.29 5.19 -7.18
N TYR A 41 19.93 6.35 -7.30
CA TYR A 41 21.38 6.49 -7.59
C TYR A 41 22.27 6.00 -6.46
N TRP A 42 21.80 5.95 -5.24
CA TRP A 42 22.52 5.41 -4.09
C TRP A 42 22.63 3.87 -4.10
N LYS A 43 21.70 3.17 -4.78
CA LYS A 43 21.62 1.70 -4.76
C LYS A 43 22.89 1.00 -5.26
N PRO A 44 23.51 1.37 -6.41
CA PRO A 44 24.73 0.73 -6.88
C PRO A 44 25.89 0.87 -5.89
N ALA A 45 26.11 2.08 -5.37
CA ALA A 45 27.14 2.33 -4.37
C ALA A 45 26.86 1.57 -3.07
N TRP A 46 25.60 1.57 -2.59
CA TRP A 46 25.21 0.81 -1.42
C TRP A 46 25.50 -0.68 -1.58
N ASN A 47 25.09 -1.28 -2.69
CA ASN A 47 25.24 -2.72 -2.93
C ASN A 47 26.72 -3.16 -2.95
N LEU A 48 27.58 -2.30 -3.44
CA LEU A 48 29.02 -2.59 -3.53
C LEU A 48 29.75 -2.36 -2.20
N LEU A 49 29.35 -1.35 -1.44
CA LEU A 49 29.99 -1.00 -0.18
C LEU A 49 29.39 -1.77 1.03
N ALA A 50 28.22 -2.39 0.86
CA ALA A 50 27.57 -3.19 1.92
C ALA A 50 28.48 -4.35 2.36
N GLY A 51 28.57 -4.55 3.66
CA GLY A 51 29.44 -5.58 4.27
C GLY A 51 30.90 -5.15 4.45
N GLN A 52 31.35 -4.04 3.82
CA GLN A 52 32.70 -3.49 3.99
C GLN A 52 32.71 -2.29 4.93
N PHE A 53 31.63 -1.53 4.96
CA PHE A 53 31.48 -0.30 5.73
C PHE A 53 30.13 -0.28 6.46
N GLU A 54 30.05 0.48 7.53
CA GLU A 54 28.79 0.85 8.15
C GLU A 54 28.13 1.95 7.32
N LEU A 55 26.99 1.60 6.66
CA LEU A 55 26.35 2.47 5.69
C LEU A 55 25.15 3.19 6.29
N LEU A 56 25.10 4.51 6.12
CA LEU A 56 23.95 5.35 6.49
C LEU A 56 23.32 5.99 5.25
N LEU A 57 22.07 5.64 4.97
CA LEU A 57 21.28 6.32 3.94
C LEU A 57 20.50 7.46 4.57
N VAL A 58 20.76 8.70 4.18
CA VAL A 58 20.22 9.89 4.83
C VAL A 58 19.18 10.58 3.95
N ASN A 59 18.08 11.02 4.55
CA ASN A 59 17.04 11.74 3.80
C ASN A 59 17.46 13.20 3.61
N ALA A 60 17.45 13.66 2.35
CA ALA A 60 17.75 15.04 1.95
C ALA A 60 16.97 16.11 2.75
N GLN A 61 15.74 15.80 3.18
CA GLN A 61 14.94 16.74 3.98
C GLN A 61 15.46 16.95 5.41
N HIS A 62 16.20 15.98 5.95
CA HIS A 62 16.81 16.08 7.30
C HIS A 62 18.16 16.81 7.26
N ILE A 63 18.79 16.86 6.09
CA ILE A 63 20.10 17.48 5.89
C ILE A 63 19.97 18.96 5.49
N LYS A 64 18.78 19.37 5.02
CA LYS A 64 18.55 20.76 4.59
C LYS A 64 18.72 21.73 5.75
N GLN A 65 19.84 22.38 5.78
CA GLN A 65 20.07 23.58 6.56
C GLN A 65 20.78 24.65 5.74
N VAL A 66 20.34 25.88 5.94
CA VAL A 66 20.90 27.17 5.54
C VAL A 66 20.71 27.54 4.05
N PRO A 67 20.11 28.72 3.77
CA PRO A 67 20.08 29.33 2.43
C PRO A 67 21.51 29.68 1.98
N GLY A 68 21.90 29.22 0.80
CA GLY A 68 23.20 29.49 0.20
C GLY A 68 23.35 28.80 -1.15
N ARG A 69 24.38 29.11 -1.91
CA ARG A 69 24.69 28.40 -3.18
C ARG A 69 24.91 26.92 -2.89
N LYS A 70 24.01 26.09 -3.39
CA LYS A 70 24.04 24.64 -3.27
C LYS A 70 25.00 24.08 -4.32
N THR A 71 26.03 23.34 -3.88
CA THR A 71 26.92 22.56 -4.75
C THR A 71 27.06 21.17 -4.18
N ASP A 72 27.22 20.17 -5.04
CA ASP A 72 27.38 18.76 -4.62
C ASP A 72 28.57 18.56 -3.66
N ILE A 73 29.64 19.32 -3.85
CA ILE A 73 30.83 19.29 -2.96
C ILE A 73 30.46 19.74 -1.55
N ARG A 74 29.75 20.86 -1.41
CA ARG A 74 29.31 21.36 -0.09
C ARG A 74 28.31 20.42 0.58
N ASP A 75 27.43 19.79 -0.20
CA ASP A 75 26.51 18.81 0.32
C ASP A 75 27.26 17.56 0.85
N CYS A 76 28.31 17.08 0.15
CA CYS A 76 29.16 15.98 0.63
C CYS A 76 29.94 16.35 1.89
N GLU A 77 30.54 17.54 1.94
CA GLU A 77 31.28 18.04 3.11
C GLU A 77 30.35 18.13 4.32
N TRP A 78 29.16 18.68 4.12
CA TRP A 78 28.15 18.79 5.18
C TRP A 78 27.69 17.45 5.72
N ILE A 79 27.45 16.48 4.83
CA ILE A 79 27.08 15.12 5.23
C ILE A 79 28.22 14.47 6.03
N ALA A 80 29.48 14.62 5.59
CA ALA A 80 30.62 14.08 6.29
C ALA A 80 30.81 14.70 7.67
N ASP A 81 30.60 15.99 7.79
CA ASP A 81 30.68 16.76 9.06
C ASP A 81 29.60 16.27 10.05
N LEU A 82 28.36 16.13 9.57
CA LEU A 82 27.27 15.60 10.39
C LEU A 82 27.50 14.14 10.80
N LEU A 83 28.09 13.32 9.91
CA LEU A 83 28.45 11.94 10.20
C LEU A 83 29.48 11.86 11.32
N GLN A 84 30.54 12.65 11.21
CA GLN A 84 31.62 12.71 12.21
C GLN A 84 31.10 13.07 13.61
N HIS A 85 30.10 13.94 13.69
CA HIS A 85 29.48 14.35 14.96
C HIS A 85 28.32 13.46 15.43
N GLY A 86 28.02 12.35 14.72
CA GLY A 86 26.92 11.43 15.07
C GLY A 86 25.53 12.05 14.94
N LEU A 87 25.38 13.13 14.16
CA LEU A 87 24.12 13.88 14.03
C LEU A 87 23.21 13.35 12.92
N LEU A 88 23.68 12.39 12.11
CA LEU A 88 22.89 11.78 11.06
C LEU A 88 21.96 10.70 11.60
N ARG A 89 20.72 10.74 11.14
CA ARG A 89 19.75 9.64 11.33
C ARG A 89 19.61 8.86 10.04
N GLY A 90 20.09 7.62 10.05
CA GLY A 90 19.95 6.71 8.93
C GLY A 90 18.48 6.37 8.63
N SER A 91 18.15 6.30 7.36
CA SER A 91 16.90 5.72 6.89
C SER A 91 17.02 4.20 6.92
N TYR A 92 15.93 3.51 7.27
CA TYR A 92 15.92 2.06 7.21
C TYR A 92 16.08 1.57 5.75
N VAL A 93 17.16 0.86 5.48
CA VAL A 93 17.43 0.15 4.23
C VAL A 93 17.34 -1.34 4.52
N PRO A 94 16.38 -2.06 3.92
CA PRO A 94 16.27 -3.49 4.11
C PRO A 94 17.43 -4.26 3.48
N GLU A 95 17.61 -5.50 3.90
CA GLU A 95 18.51 -6.45 3.28
C GLU A 95 18.16 -6.68 1.80
N GLN A 96 19.12 -7.22 1.02
CA GLN A 96 18.98 -7.39 -0.41
C GLN A 96 17.73 -8.19 -0.79
N GLU A 97 17.52 -9.33 -0.14
CA GLU A 97 16.37 -10.20 -0.43
C GLU A 97 15.02 -9.49 -0.23
N GLN A 98 14.91 -8.69 0.83
CA GLN A 98 13.69 -7.90 1.06
C GLN A 98 13.55 -6.77 0.03
N ARG A 99 14.66 -6.20 -0.47
CA ARG A 99 14.62 -5.19 -1.55
C ARG A 99 14.14 -5.80 -2.85
N ASP A 100 14.58 -7.01 -3.17
CA ASP A 100 14.14 -7.76 -4.35
C ASP A 100 12.65 -8.09 -4.26
N LEU A 101 12.17 -8.53 -3.10
CA LEU A 101 10.75 -8.72 -2.85
C LEU A 101 9.92 -7.43 -3.02
N ARG A 102 10.47 -6.28 -2.59
CA ARG A 102 9.82 -4.98 -2.83
C ARG A 102 9.70 -4.68 -4.31
N ASP A 103 10.73 -4.93 -5.08
CA ASP A 103 10.72 -4.64 -6.51
C ASP A 103 9.71 -5.55 -7.24
N LEU A 104 9.63 -6.84 -6.91
CA LEU A 104 8.63 -7.78 -7.45
C LEU A 104 7.20 -7.38 -7.10
N THR A 105 6.92 -7.14 -5.80
CA THR A 105 5.56 -6.79 -5.35
C THR A 105 5.10 -5.44 -5.88
N ARG A 106 6.00 -4.47 -6.00
CA ARG A 106 5.72 -3.15 -6.57
C ARG A 106 5.48 -3.23 -8.08
N TYR A 107 6.24 -4.05 -8.78
CA TYR A 107 6.04 -4.28 -10.21
C TYR A 107 4.68 -4.96 -10.47
N ARG A 108 4.34 -5.96 -9.68
CA ARG A 108 3.00 -6.59 -9.71
C ARG A 108 1.87 -5.56 -9.54
N VAL A 109 2.03 -4.63 -8.60
CA VAL A 109 1.05 -3.56 -8.38
C VAL A 109 0.91 -2.67 -9.62
N ARG A 110 2.02 -2.32 -10.28
CA ARG A 110 2.00 -1.52 -11.53
C ARG A 110 1.27 -2.25 -12.65
N LEU A 111 1.56 -3.55 -12.85
CA LEU A 111 0.86 -4.34 -13.87
C LEU A 111 -0.65 -4.42 -13.60
N ASN A 112 -1.08 -4.51 -12.35
CA ASN A 112 -2.51 -4.42 -12.03
C ASN A 112 -3.12 -3.05 -12.34
N GLU A 113 -2.35 -1.95 -12.20
CA GLU A 113 -2.78 -0.63 -12.66
C GLU A 113 -2.88 -0.55 -14.17
N ASP A 114 -1.92 -1.15 -14.89
CA ASP A 114 -1.95 -1.26 -16.36
C ASP A 114 -3.17 -2.04 -16.83
N LYS A 115 -3.47 -3.17 -16.19
CA LYS A 115 -4.69 -3.95 -16.43
C LYS A 115 -5.96 -3.10 -16.30
N VAL A 116 -6.06 -2.27 -15.25
CA VAL A 116 -7.20 -1.35 -15.07
C VAL A 116 -7.22 -0.27 -16.17
N ARG A 117 -6.06 0.25 -16.57
CA ARG A 117 -5.97 1.22 -17.68
C ARG A 117 -6.45 0.62 -19.00
N LEU A 118 -6.04 -0.63 -19.27
CA LEU A 118 -6.49 -1.38 -20.47
C LEU A 118 -8.00 -1.62 -20.44
N ALA A 119 -8.55 -2.04 -19.31
CA ALA A 119 -9.99 -2.19 -19.13
C ALA A 119 -10.76 -0.90 -19.46
N ASN A 120 -10.27 0.25 -18.97
CA ASN A 120 -10.88 1.55 -19.25
C ASN A 120 -10.75 1.94 -20.74
N ARG A 121 -9.63 1.62 -21.41
CA ARG A 121 -9.46 1.84 -22.86
C ARG A 121 -10.43 0.99 -23.67
N ILE A 122 -10.60 -0.29 -23.33
CA ILE A 122 -11.58 -1.18 -23.95
C ILE A 122 -12.98 -0.61 -23.82
N GLN A 123 -13.37 -0.19 -22.60
CA GLN A 123 -14.68 0.43 -22.38
C GLN A 123 -14.85 1.71 -23.21
N LYS A 124 -13.82 2.56 -23.30
CA LYS A 124 -13.86 3.76 -24.13
C LYS A 124 -14.06 3.43 -25.62
N THR A 125 -13.39 2.40 -26.13
CA THR A 125 -13.56 1.95 -27.53
C THR A 125 -14.97 1.43 -27.79
N LEU A 126 -15.57 0.71 -26.82
CA LEU A 126 -16.95 0.25 -26.90
C LEU A 126 -17.94 1.44 -26.87
N GLU A 127 -17.71 2.42 -26.01
CA GLU A 127 -18.54 3.63 -25.94
C GLU A 127 -18.51 4.41 -27.25
N ASP A 128 -17.34 4.53 -27.92
CA ASP A 128 -17.22 5.18 -29.23
C ASP A 128 -18.00 4.42 -30.33
N ALA A 129 -18.07 3.11 -30.24
CA ALA A 129 -18.90 2.26 -31.09
C ALA A 129 -20.38 2.21 -30.68
N ASN A 130 -20.80 2.96 -29.67
CA ASN A 130 -22.11 2.92 -29.02
C ASN A 130 -22.51 1.53 -28.47
N ILE A 131 -21.55 0.72 -28.05
CA ILE A 131 -21.78 -0.56 -27.36
C ILE A 131 -21.83 -0.31 -25.86
N LYS A 132 -22.98 -0.53 -25.23
CA LYS A 132 -23.24 -0.21 -23.82
C LYS A 132 -23.13 -1.45 -22.91
N LEU A 133 -22.16 -2.33 -23.18
CA LEU A 133 -22.00 -3.57 -22.44
C LEU A 133 -21.82 -3.35 -20.91
N ALA A 134 -21.14 -2.28 -20.53
CA ALA A 134 -20.91 -1.92 -19.12
C ALA A 134 -22.21 -1.55 -18.35
N SER A 135 -23.28 -1.15 -19.04
CA SER A 135 -24.57 -0.83 -18.41
C SER A 135 -25.34 -2.08 -17.98
N VAL A 136 -25.03 -3.24 -18.57
CA VAL A 136 -25.71 -4.50 -18.30
C VAL A 136 -24.80 -5.50 -17.56
N ALA A 137 -23.56 -5.61 -17.99
CA ALA A 137 -22.56 -6.48 -17.39
C ALA A 137 -21.78 -5.76 -16.28
N THR A 138 -21.82 -6.27 -15.07
CA THR A 138 -21.06 -5.74 -13.93
C THR A 138 -19.55 -5.82 -14.16
N ASP A 139 -19.10 -6.86 -14.88
CA ASP A 139 -17.71 -7.06 -15.26
C ASP A 139 -17.63 -7.31 -16.77
N VAL A 140 -17.21 -6.29 -17.52
CA VAL A 140 -17.04 -6.34 -18.98
C VAL A 140 -15.90 -7.26 -19.38
N LEU A 141 -14.93 -7.48 -18.53
CA LEU A 141 -13.79 -8.38 -18.74
C LEU A 141 -13.96 -9.76 -18.10
N GLY A 142 -15.13 -10.04 -17.55
CA GLY A 142 -15.50 -11.38 -17.11
C GLY A 142 -15.67 -12.37 -18.27
N ALA A 143 -15.86 -13.66 -17.97
CA ALA A 143 -15.88 -14.72 -18.98
C ALA A 143 -16.84 -14.44 -20.16
N SER A 144 -18.08 -14.01 -19.90
CA SER A 144 -19.04 -13.66 -20.95
C SER A 144 -18.61 -12.43 -21.76
N GLY A 145 -18.18 -11.37 -21.09
CA GLY A 145 -17.77 -10.14 -21.75
C GLY A 145 -16.56 -10.35 -22.65
N ARG A 146 -15.55 -11.12 -22.20
CA ARG A 146 -14.38 -11.46 -23.03
C ARG A 146 -14.76 -12.23 -24.28
N THR A 147 -15.65 -13.22 -24.17
CA THR A 147 -16.13 -13.98 -25.33
C THR A 147 -16.83 -13.05 -26.32
N MET A 148 -17.69 -12.15 -25.87
CA MET A 148 -18.36 -11.16 -26.71
C MET A 148 -17.36 -10.19 -27.35
N LEU A 149 -16.39 -9.65 -26.58
CA LEU A 149 -15.36 -8.74 -27.08
C LEU A 149 -14.46 -9.38 -28.14
N GLN A 150 -14.09 -10.65 -27.96
CA GLN A 150 -13.33 -11.41 -28.94
C GLN A 150 -14.13 -11.62 -30.23
N ALA A 151 -15.42 -11.98 -30.13
CA ALA A 151 -16.31 -12.14 -31.30
C ALA A 151 -16.46 -10.81 -32.06
N ILE A 152 -16.69 -9.68 -31.36
CA ILE A 152 -16.75 -8.35 -31.95
C ILE A 152 -15.43 -8.02 -32.67
N ALA A 153 -14.29 -8.26 -32.04
CA ALA A 153 -12.97 -8.04 -32.62
C ALA A 153 -12.71 -8.92 -33.85
N SER A 154 -13.33 -10.09 -33.91
CA SER A 154 -13.24 -11.07 -35.05
C SER A 154 -14.24 -10.82 -36.15
N GLY A 155 -15.16 -9.86 -36.02
CA GLY A 155 -16.08 -9.46 -37.07
C GLY A 155 -17.55 -9.75 -36.81
N GLU A 156 -17.93 -10.36 -35.68
CA GLU A 156 -19.34 -10.57 -35.37
C GLU A 156 -20.04 -9.28 -35.00
N ASP A 157 -21.14 -8.96 -35.65
CA ASP A 157 -21.93 -7.74 -35.45
C ASP A 157 -23.36 -8.04 -35.02
N ASP A 158 -23.80 -9.27 -35.08
CA ASP A 158 -25.16 -9.65 -34.75
C ASP A 158 -25.38 -9.60 -33.22
N PRO A 159 -26.18 -8.65 -32.71
CA PRO A 159 -26.43 -8.51 -31.27
C PRO A 159 -27.08 -9.76 -30.66
N GLU A 160 -27.84 -10.53 -31.46
CA GLU A 160 -28.48 -11.75 -30.99
C GLU A 160 -27.45 -12.83 -30.71
N LYS A 161 -26.56 -13.07 -31.65
CA LYS A 161 -25.46 -14.07 -31.49
C LYS A 161 -24.52 -13.67 -30.39
N LEU A 162 -24.16 -12.38 -30.29
CA LEU A 162 -23.32 -11.85 -29.22
C LEU A 162 -23.98 -12.03 -27.83
N ALA A 163 -25.28 -11.72 -27.71
CA ALA A 163 -26.01 -11.88 -26.45
C ALA A 163 -26.10 -13.34 -26.00
N GLN A 164 -26.21 -14.31 -26.94
CA GLN A 164 -26.27 -15.74 -26.63
C GLN A 164 -24.95 -16.27 -26.03
N MET A 165 -23.83 -15.56 -26.17
CA MET A 165 -22.56 -15.90 -25.51
C MET A 165 -22.59 -15.64 -24.00
N ALA A 166 -23.65 -15.05 -23.47
CA ALA A 166 -23.83 -14.79 -22.05
C ALA A 166 -23.89 -16.08 -21.23
N ARG A 167 -23.22 -16.09 -20.07
CA ARG A 167 -23.15 -17.23 -19.14
C ARG A 167 -23.72 -16.83 -17.79
N LYS A 168 -24.19 -17.83 -17.02
CA LYS A 168 -24.65 -17.66 -15.63
C LYS A 168 -25.68 -16.51 -15.46
N GLY A 169 -25.48 -15.64 -14.48
CA GLY A 169 -26.40 -14.55 -14.15
C GLY A 169 -26.65 -13.55 -15.29
N LEU A 170 -25.70 -13.36 -16.20
CA LEU A 170 -25.85 -12.47 -17.33
C LEU A 170 -26.88 -12.99 -18.36
N ARG A 171 -27.08 -14.33 -18.43
CA ARG A 171 -28.08 -14.96 -19.29
C ARG A 171 -29.52 -14.55 -18.95
N LYS A 172 -29.77 -14.16 -17.71
CA LYS A 172 -31.09 -13.63 -17.28
C LYS A 172 -31.39 -12.24 -17.85
N LYS A 173 -30.39 -11.57 -18.44
CA LYS A 173 -30.47 -10.21 -18.98
C LYS A 173 -30.34 -10.16 -20.51
N LEU A 174 -30.67 -11.27 -21.22
CA LEU A 174 -30.55 -11.36 -22.68
C LEU A 174 -31.24 -10.20 -23.43
N PRO A 175 -32.49 -9.81 -23.12
CA PRO A 175 -33.13 -8.68 -23.81
C PRO A 175 -32.34 -7.36 -23.68
N GLN A 176 -31.84 -7.09 -22.48
CA GLN A 176 -31.05 -5.88 -22.21
C GLN A 176 -29.67 -5.94 -22.89
N LEU A 177 -29.05 -7.15 -22.96
CA LEU A 177 -27.79 -7.36 -23.67
C LEU A 177 -27.92 -7.12 -25.16
N ARG A 178 -29.00 -7.60 -25.81
CA ARG A 178 -29.27 -7.35 -27.22
C ARG A 178 -29.29 -5.86 -27.52
N LEU A 179 -30.00 -5.08 -26.72
CA LEU A 179 -30.06 -3.62 -26.84
C LEU A 179 -28.68 -2.97 -26.61
N ALA A 180 -27.96 -3.42 -25.60
CA ALA A 180 -26.64 -2.87 -25.25
C ALA A 180 -25.56 -3.19 -26.29
N LEU A 181 -25.74 -4.26 -27.09
CA LEU A 181 -24.81 -4.69 -28.14
C LEU A 181 -25.16 -4.11 -29.52
N GLN A 182 -26.28 -3.40 -29.66
CA GLN A 182 -26.61 -2.67 -30.86
C GLN A 182 -25.77 -1.42 -30.98
N GLY A 183 -24.70 -1.48 -31.77
CA GLY A 183 -23.79 -0.38 -31.98
C GLY A 183 -23.33 -0.24 -33.42
N ARG A 184 -22.47 0.73 -33.69
CA ARG A 184 -21.84 0.94 -35.00
C ARG A 184 -20.36 0.60 -34.92
N ILE A 185 -20.05 -0.68 -35.10
CA ILE A 185 -18.68 -1.18 -35.04
C ILE A 185 -18.06 -0.98 -36.44
N ARG A 186 -16.92 -0.27 -36.47
CA ARG A 186 -16.09 -0.06 -37.67
C ARG A 186 -14.81 -0.90 -37.56
N ASP A 187 -14.13 -1.13 -38.68
CA ASP A 187 -12.86 -1.85 -38.71
C ASP A 187 -11.81 -1.26 -37.77
N HIS A 188 -11.80 0.06 -37.63
CA HIS A 188 -10.95 0.76 -36.66
C HIS A 188 -11.20 0.29 -35.21
N HIS A 189 -12.48 0.16 -34.78
CA HIS A 189 -12.81 -0.33 -33.44
C HIS A 189 -12.39 -1.77 -33.25
N ARG A 190 -12.58 -2.63 -34.25
CA ARG A 190 -12.17 -4.05 -34.23
C ARG A 190 -10.65 -4.17 -34.09
N PHE A 191 -9.91 -3.37 -34.88
CA PHE A 191 -8.46 -3.34 -34.79
C PHE A 191 -7.99 -2.94 -33.39
N LEU A 192 -8.51 -1.83 -32.83
CA LEU A 192 -8.15 -1.38 -31.49
C LEU A 192 -8.52 -2.42 -30.42
N LEU A 193 -9.70 -3.04 -30.49
CA LEU A 193 -10.13 -4.06 -29.55
C LEU A 193 -9.19 -5.27 -29.57
N ARG A 194 -8.76 -5.75 -30.75
CA ARG A 194 -7.78 -6.83 -30.87
C ARG A 194 -6.48 -6.49 -30.16
N GLN A 195 -5.90 -5.31 -30.43
CA GLN A 195 -4.67 -4.87 -29.80
C GLN A 195 -4.81 -4.77 -28.27
N LEU A 196 -5.89 -4.17 -27.77
CA LEU A 196 -6.13 -4.00 -26.35
C LEU A 196 -6.39 -5.33 -25.62
N LEU A 197 -7.08 -6.28 -26.26
CA LEU A 197 -7.33 -7.61 -25.69
C LEU A 197 -6.05 -8.46 -25.65
N GLU A 198 -5.19 -8.33 -26.65
CA GLU A 198 -3.89 -9.00 -26.69
C GLU A 198 -2.95 -8.44 -25.60
N GLU A 199 -2.85 -7.12 -25.48
CA GLU A 199 -2.07 -6.44 -24.42
C GLU A 199 -2.59 -6.83 -23.02
N LEU A 200 -3.91 -6.93 -22.86
CA LEU A 200 -4.53 -7.36 -21.62
C LEU A 200 -4.16 -8.80 -21.27
N ARG A 201 -4.24 -9.73 -22.23
CA ARG A 201 -3.85 -11.13 -22.04
C ARG A 201 -2.39 -11.23 -21.61
N PHE A 202 -1.49 -10.56 -22.32
CA PHE A 202 -0.07 -10.54 -21.99
C PHE A 202 0.22 -9.96 -20.61
N THR A 203 -0.49 -8.89 -20.23
CA THR A 203 -0.37 -8.30 -18.89
C THR A 203 -0.82 -9.29 -17.81
N GLU A 204 -1.89 -10.04 -18.04
CA GLU A 204 -2.39 -11.05 -17.10
C GLU A 204 -1.42 -12.23 -16.96
N GLU A 205 -0.82 -12.67 -18.06
CA GLU A 205 0.21 -13.72 -18.07
C GLU A 205 1.42 -13.30 -17.22
N LYS A 206 1.91 -12.06 -17.41
CA LYS A 206 2.99 -11.49 -16.58
C LYS A 206 2.62 -11.40 -15.10
N ILE A 207 1.39 -11.03 -14.77
CA ILE A 207 0.94 -10.99 -13.38
C ILE A 207 0.97 -12.40 -12.78
N ASN A 208 0.52 -13.41 -13.51
CA ASN A 208 0.53 -14.80 -13.05
C ASN A 208 1.96 -15.33 -12.84
N GLU A 209 2.87 -15.02 -13.75
CA GLU A 209 4.29 -15.37 -13.63
C GLU A 209 4.92 -14.72 -12.39
N LEU A 210 4.66 -13.42 -12.19
CA LEU A 210 5.11 -12.71 -10.99
C LEU A 210 4.50 -13.28 -9.72
N ASP A 211 3.23 -13.68 -9.73
CA ASP A 211 2.58 -14.29 -8.59
C ASP A 211 3.25 -15.60 -8.19
N GLN A 212 3.62 -16.44 -9.16
CA GLN A 212 4.37 -17.66 -8.91
C GLN A 212 5.76 -17.36 -8.31
N ARG A 213 6.50 -16.39 -8.89
CA ARG A 213 7.80 -16.01 -8.39
C ARG A 213 7.74 -15.44 -6.98
N ILE A 214 6.80 -14.52 -6.72
CA ILE A 214 6.57 -13.95 -5.38
C ILE A 214 6.22 -15.05 -4.39
N GLN A 215 5.34 -15.98 -4.74
CA GLN A 215 4.95 -17.09 -3.88
C GLN A 215 6.15 -17.93 -3.46
N GLN A 216 7.05 -18.25 -4.38
CA GLN A 216 8.29 -18.97 -4.08
C GLN A 216 9.17 -18.19 -3.08
N CYS A 217 9.40 -16.89 -3.34
CA CYS A 217 10.20 -16.04 -2.46
C CYS A 217 9.53 -15.81 -1.09
N MET A 218 8.22 -16.00 -0.98
CA MET A 218 7.45 -15.84 0.27
C MET A 218 7.40 -17.10 1.15
N LEU A 219 7.93 -18.24 0.69
CA LEU A 219 7.94 -19.49 1.46
C LEU A 219 8.57 -19.34 2.86
N PRO A 220 9.72 -18.66 3.03
CA PRO A 220 10.30 -18.44 4.36
C PRO A 220 9.41 -17.60 5.29
N HIS A 221 8.50 -16.82 4.73
CA HIS A 221 7.64 -15.89 5.46
C HIS A 221 6.19 -16.42 5.66
N HIS A 222 5.94 -17.70 5.36
CA HIS A 222 4.59 -18.27 5.38
C HIS A 222 3.86 -18.07 6.72
N HIS A 223 4.61 -18.14 7.83
CA HIS A 223 4.06 -17.96 9.16
C HIS A 223 3.50 -16.54 9.37
N ALA A 224 4.28 -15.50 9.05
CA ALA A 224 3.84 -14.12 9.14
C ALA A 224 2.64 -13.83 8.20
N ILE A 225 2.66 -14.42 7.00
CA ILE A 225 1.54 -14.33 6.04
C ILE A 225 0.28 -14.96 6.63
N SER A 226 0.38 -16.13 7.25
CA SER A 226 -0.74 -16.81 7.93
C SER A 226 -1.31 -15.95 9.05
N LEU A 227 -0.45 -15.40 9.91
CA LEU A 227 -0.88 -14.47 10.96
C LEU A 227 -1.66 -13.29 10.36
N TRP A 228 -1.10 -12.59 9.39
CA TRP A 228 -1.71 -11.38 8.85
C TRP A 228 -2.98 -11.63 8.06
N THR A 229 -3.09 -12.76 7.35
CA THR A 229 -4.30 -13.13 6.61
C THR A 229 -5.47 -13.50 7.52
N SER A 230 -5.23 -13.75 8.81
CA SER A 230 -6.31 -13.90 9.79
C SER A 230 -7.08 -12.59 10.07
N MET A 231 -6.49 -11.42 9.71
CA MET A 231 -7.17 -10.13 9.86
C MET A 231 -8.20 -9.90 8.76
N PRO A 232 -9.44 -9.46 9.10
CA PRO A 232 -10.42 -9.03 8.10
C PRO A 232 -9.85 -7.98 7.14
N GLY A 233 -10.00 -8.23 5.84
CA GLY A 233 -9.53 -7.32 4.79
C GLY A 233 -8.09 -7.52 4.32
N VAL A 234 -7.30 -8.34 4.99
CA VAL A 234 -5.92 -8.68 4.59
C VAL A 234 -5.94 -10.01 3.83
N ARG A 235 -5.78 -9.95 2.51
CA ARG A 235 -5.61 -11.14 1.67
C ARG A 235 -4.13 -11.45 1.47
N VAL A 236 -3.82 -12.64 0.96
CA VAL A 236 -2.44 -13.12 0.71
C VAL A 236 -1.61 -12.08 -0.06
N THR A 237 -2.13 -11.50 -1.13
CA THR A 237 -1.42 -10.47 -1.91
C THR A 237 -1.15 -9.18 -1.13
N THR A 238 -2.02 -8.82 -0.18
CA THR A 238 -1.78 -7.70 0.74
C THR A 238 -0.71 -8.07 1.75
N ALA A 239 -0.74 -9.30 2.30
CA ALA A 239 0.28 -9.81 3.21
C ALA A 239 1.65 -9.85 2.52
N TRP A 240 1.75 -10.27 1.25
CA TRP A 240 2.99 -10.18 0.47
C TRP A 240 3.54 -8.75 0.40
N SER A 241 2.67 -7.78 0.16
CA SER A 241 3.06 -6.36 0.14
C SER A 241 3.55 -5.89 1.52
N LEU A 242 2.94 -6.38 2.61
CA LEU A 242 3.38 -6.09 3.97
C LEU A 242 4.76 -6.71 4.24
N VAL A 243 4.96 -8.02 3.95
CA VAL A 243 6.27 -8.67 4.10
C VAL A 243 7.35 -7.91 3.34
N ALA A 244 7.11 -7.60 2.07
CA ALA A 244 8.08 -6.90 1.25
C ALA A 244 8.42 -5.49 1.80
N GLU A 245 7.44 -4.76 2.32
CA GLU A 245 7.65 -3.37 2.73
C GLU A 245 8.18 -3.23 4.18
N ILE A 246 7.75 -4.07 5.10
CA ILE A 246 8.13 -3.96 6.52
C ILE A 246 8.98 -5.12 7.04
N GLY A 247 9.14 -6.20 6.27
CA GLY A 247 9.80 -7.42 6.75
C GLY A 247 8.94 -8.20 7.74
N THR A 248 9.54 -9.24 8.33
CA THR A 248 8.91 -10.12 9.33
C THR A 248 9.60 -10.09 10.69
N ASN A 249 10.68 -9.29 10.83
CA ASN A 249 11.34 -9.09 12.11
C ASN A 249 10.67 -7.91 12.87
N PRO A 250 9.97 -8.18 14.01
CA PRO A 250 9.33 -7.11 14.78
C PRO A 250 10.32 -6.19 15.51
N GLU A 251 11.56 -6.64 15.75
CA GLU A 251 12.58 -5.87 16.48
C GLU A 251 13.06 -4.63 15.74
N GLN A 252 12.90 -4.59 14.40
CA GLN A 252 13.23 -3.42 13.60
C GLN A 252 12.48 -2.15 14.03
N PHE A 253 11.32 -2.33 14.62
CA PHE A 253 10.52 -1.23 15.16
C PHE A 253 10.13 -1.58 16.60
N PRO A 254 10.73 -0.94 17.62
CA PRO A 254 10.48 -1.26 19.02
C PRO A 254 8.99 -1.23 19.39
N LEU A 255 8.23 -0.32 18.77
CA LEU A 255 6.78 -0.19 18.99
C LEU A 255 6.03 -0.11 17.66
N GLY A 256 4.83 -0.65 17.61
CA GLY A 256 3.94 -0.52 16.45
C GLY A 256 3.61 0.94 16.08
N SER A 257 3.71 1.88 17.02
CA SER A 257 3.59 3.32 16.76
C SER A 257 4.78 3.87 15.97
N ASN A 258 6.00 3.35 16.18
CA ASN A 258 7.20 3.74 15.43
C ASN A 258 7.06 3.27 13.98
N LEU A 259 6.62 2.03 13.77
CA LEU A 259 6.30 1.49 12.46
C LEU A 259 5.22 2.32 11.74
N ALA A 260 4.14 2.69 12.44
CA ALA A 260 3.07 3.50 11.87
C ALA A 260 3.54 4.93 11.52
N SER A 261 4.44 5.51 12.31
CA SER A 261 5.06 6.80 12.02
C SER A 261 5.96 6.73 10.78
N TRP A 262 6.81 5.71 10.70
CA TRP A 262 7.66 5.46 9.54
C TRP A 262 6.84 5.23 8.26
N ALA A 263 5.76 4.48 8.36
CA ALA A 263 4.84 4.25 7.25
C ALA A 263 4.08 5.52 6.79
N GLY A 264 4.15 6.61 7.55
CA GLY A 264 3.39 7.84 7.29
C GLY A 264 1.89 7.67 7.53
N MET A 265 1.49 6.77 8.42
CA MET A 265 0.09 6.52 8.80
C MET A 265 -0.32 7.29 10.05
N CYS A 266 0.58 8.04 10.66
CA CYS A 266 0.30 8.92 11.79
C CYS A 266 0.05 10.37 11.34
N PRO A 267 -0.79 11.14 12.05
CA PRO A 267 -0.90 12.58 11.82
C PRO A 267 0.45 13.25 12.10
N GLY A 268 0.78 14.25 11.28
CA GLY A 268 1.97 15.07 11.51
C GLY A 268 1.79 15.92 12.78
N ASN A 269 2.90 16.11 13.50
CA ASN A 269 2.98 17.03 14.62
C ASN A 269 3.64 18.33 14.14
N ASN A 270 2.87 19.21 13.50
CA ASN A 270 3.34 20.51 13.07
C ASN A 270 2.69 21.55 13.98
N GLU A 271 3.39 21.87 15.05
CA GLU A 271 2.99 22.82 16.09
C GLU A 271 4.09 23.85 16.29
N SER A 272 3.73 25.09 16.50
CA SER A 272 4.64 26.18 16.80
C SER A 272 3.95 27.14 17.78
N ALA A 273 4.61 27.44 18.88
CA ALA A 273 4.09 28.31 19.97
C ALA A 273 2.69 27.87 20.47
N GLY A 274 2.50 26.55 20.70
CA GLY A 274 1.23 26.00 21.18
C GLY A 274 0.10 25.97 20.13
N ARG A 275 0.34 26.46 18.91
CA ARG A 275 -0.65 26.45 17.82
C ARG A 275 -0.37 25.34 16.82
N ARG A 276 -1.34 24.46 16.64
CA ARG A 276 -1.26 23.37 15.67
C ARG A 276 -1.46 23.92 14.24
N LYS A 277 -0.41 23.91 13.42
CA LYS A 277 -0.43 24.40 12.04
C LYS A 277 -1.05 23.41 11.08
N SER A 278 -0.77 22.11 11.22
CA SER A 278 -1.31 21.07 10.32
C SER A 278 -1.35 19.69 10.99
N GLY A 279 -2.46 18.97 10.80
CA GLY A 279 -2.59 17.53 11.13
C GLY A 279 -2.39 16.60 9.94
N LYS A 280 -1.83 17.10 8.83
CA LYS A 280 -1.58 16.29 7.62
C LYS A 280 -0.55 15.21 7.94
N ALA A 281 -0.83 13.97 7.54
CA ALA A 281 0.12 12.88 7.71
C ALA A 281 1.44 13.16 6.97
N ARG A 282 2.56 12.78 7.58
CA ARG A 282 3.88 12.90 6.97
C ARG A 282 3.98 12.06 5.69
N ARG A 283 4.91 12.42 4.83
CA ARG A 283 5.27 11.56 3.70
C ARG A 283 5.90 10.29 4.26
N GLY A 284 5.43 9.14 3.84
CA GLY A 284 5.94 7.84 4.22
C GLY A 284 5.96 6.91 3.01
N ASN A 285 6.09 5.61 3.24
CA ASN A 285 6.13 4.61 2.19
C ASN A 285 4.78 4.54 1.43
N ARG A 286 4.78 5.00 0.17
CA ARG A 286 3.57 5.08 -0.66
C ARG A 286 2.97 3.71 -0.97
N CYS A 287 3.82 2.70 -1.19
CA CYS A 287 3.38 1.35 -1.52
C CYS A 287 2.70 0.69 -0.32
N LEU A 288 3.31 0.79 0.85
CA LEU A 288 2.74 0.31 2.11
C LEU A 288 1.40 1.00 2.42
N ARG A 289 1.35 2.32 2.34
CA ARG A 289 0.10 3.08 2.57
C ARG A 289 -1.02 2.67 1.64
N ARG A 290 -0.69 2.39 0.38
CA ARG A 290 -1.66 1.90 -0.61
C ARG A 290 -2.21 0.53 -0.22
N ALA A 291 -1.34 -0.43 0.11
CA ALA A 291 -1.73 -1.77 0.55
C ALA A 291 -2.62 -1.70 1.80
N LEU A 292 -2.23 -0.88 2.80
CA LEU A 292 -3.01 -0.68 4.02
C LEU A 292 -4.36 -0.02 3.76
N ASN A 293 -4.45 0.94 2.85
CA ASN A 293 -5.72 1.56 2.48
C ASN A 293 -6.65 0.57 1.77
N GLN A 294 -6.12 -0.29 0.90
CA GLN A 294 -6.90 -1.36 0.26
C GLN A 294 -7.41 -2.37 1.29
N ALA A 295 -6.55 -2.82 2.21
CA ALA A 295 -6.94 -3.68 3.32
C ALA A 295 -8.00 -3.03 4.21
N ALA A 296 -7.85 -1.75 4.53
CA ALA A 296 -8.79 -1.00 5.35
C ALA A 296 -10.18 -0.89 4.70
N TRP A 297 -10.24 -0.64 3.38
CA TRP A 297 -11.51 -0.64 2.64
C TRP A 297 -12.16 -2.02 2.60
N ALA A 298 -11.37 -3.08 2.44
CA ALA A 298 -11.88 -4.45 2.49
C ALA A 298 -12.41 -4.78 3.89
N ALA A 299 -11.65 -4.47 4.94
CA ALA A 299 -12.06 -4.64 6.33
C ALA A 299 -13.35 -3.86 6.69
N ALA A 300 -13.47 -2.62 6.20
CA ALA A 300 -14.65 -1.79 6.41
C ALA A 300 -15.94 -2.38 5.79
N ARG A 301 -15.79 -3.20 4.74
CA ARG A 301 -16.92 -3.89 4.07
C ARG A 301 -17.20 -5.28 4.62
N THR A 302 -16.34 -5.82 5.47
CA THR A 302 -16.54 -7.14 6.09
C THR A 302 -17.52 -7.01 7.24
N LYS A 303 -18.73 -7.58 7.07
CA LYS A 303 -19.81 -7.48 8.05
C LYS A 303 -19.43 -8.13 9.39
N ASN A 304 -20.05 -7.68 10.46
CA ASN A 304 -19.94 -8.24 11.81
C ASN A 304 -18.51 -8.29 12.39
N THR A 305 -17.63 -7.38 11.97
CA THR A 305 -16.25 -7.30 12.47
C THR A 305 -15.99 -6.04 13.29
N TYR A 306 -15.04 -6.14 14.22
CA TYR A 306 -14.53 -5.01 15.00
C TYR A 306 -14.01 -3.87 14.12
N LEU A 307 -13.26 -4.20 13.05
CA LEU A 307 -12.68 -3.19 12.15
C LEU A 307 -13.77 -2.44 11.37
N ALA A 308 -14.81 -3.13 10.91
CA ALA A 308 -15.95 -2.49 10.25
C ALA A 308 -16.74 -1.58 11.22
N ALA A 309 -17.05 -2.06 12.42
CA ALA A 309 -17.72 -1.25 13.45
C ALA A 309 -16.90 0.01 13.81
N ARG A 310 -15.58 -0.14 13.95
CA ARG A 310 -14.65 0.99 14.18
C ARG A 310 -14.68 1.98 13.03
N PHE A 311 -14.65 1.48 11.78
CA PHE A 311 -14.73 2.32 10.58
C PHE A 311 -16.01 3.15 10.57
N HIS A 312 -17.19 2.52 10.68
CA HIS A 312 -18.47 3.22 10.61
C HIS A 312 -18.60 4.28 11.70
N ARG A 313 -18.17 3.97 12.92
CA ARG A 313 -18.15 4.93 14.03
C ARG A 313 -17.27 6.15 13.77
N LEU A 314 -16.10 5.94 13.15
CA LEU A 314 -15.18 7.03 12.80
C LEU A 314 -15.67 7.82 11.59
N ALA A 315 -16.22 7.13 10.59
CA ALA A 315 -16.70 7.73 9.35
C ALA A 315 -17.86 8.70 9.59
N ALA A 316 -18.79 8.35 10.49
CA ALA A 316 -19.90 9.21 10.90
C ALA A 316 -19.41 10.54 11.52
N ARG A 317 -18.23 10.57 12.17
CA ARG A 317 -17.72 11.76 12.89
C ARG A 317 -16.68 12.54 12.10
N ARG A 318 -15.88 11.88 11.25
CA ARG A 318 -14.69 12.47 10.60
C ARG A 318 -14.64 12.27 9.09
N GLY A 319 -15.65 11.62 8.51
CA GLY A 319 -15.73 11.26 7.11
C GLY A 319 -14.91 10.01 6.75
N SER A 320 -15.31 9.32 5.67
CA SER A 320 -14.77 8.02 5.26
C SER A 320 -13.27 8.06 4.93
N LYS A 321 -12.79 9.12 4.26
CA LYS A 321 -11.37 9.25 3.87
C LYS A 321 -10.43 9.27 5.10
N ARG A 322 -10.81 9.96 6.17
CA ARG A 322 -10.03 9.99 7.41
C ARG A 322 -10.16 8.68 8.18
N ALA A 323 -11.35 8.11 8.23
CA ALA A 323 -11.60 6.84 8.90
C ALA A 323 -10.76 5.71 8.31
N ILE A 324 -10.63 5.60 6.98
CA ILE A 324 -9.80 4.58 6.31
C ILE A 324 -8.33 4.66 6.73
N VAL A 325 -7.77 5.86 6.82
CA VAL A 325 -6.37 6.02 7.28
C VAL A 325 -6.20 5.51 8.72
N VAL A 326 -7.18 5.75 9.59
CA VAL A 326 -7.15 5.26 10.98
C VAL A 326 -7.28 3.73 11.03
N ILE A 327 -8.12 3.12 10.17
CA ILE A 327 -8.22 1.66 10.09
C ILE A 327 -6.91 1.06 9.54
N GLY A 328 -6.33 1.63 8.48
CA GLY A 328 -5.03 1.20 7.96
C GLY A 328 -3.91 1.30 9.01
N HIS A 329 -3.87 2.39 9.78
CA HIS A 329 -2.98 2.52 10.94
C HIS A 329 -3.20 1.37 11.95
N LYS A 330 -4.47 1.09 12.29
CA LYS A 330 -4.79 0.01 13.25
C LYS A 330 -4.38 -1.37 12.74
N ILE A 331 -4.61 -1.65 11.45
CA ILE A 331 -4.14 -2.89 10.79
C ILE A 331 -2.63 -3.02 10.93
N LEU A 332 -1.86 -1.96 10.67
CA LEU A 332 -0.41 -1.99 10.76
C LEU A 332 0.10 -2.22 12.19
N VAL A 333 -0.49 -1.55 13.17
CA VAL A 333 -0.15 -1.75 14.60
C VAL A 333 -0.52 -3.17 15.06
N LEU A 334 -1.66 -3.70 14.60
CA LEU A 334 -2.04 -5.08 14.89
C LEU A 334 -1.08 -6.06 14.22
N ALA A 335 -0.69 -5.82 12.97
CA ALA A 335 0.27 -6.67 12.26
C ALA A 335 1.60 -6.77 13.01
N HIS A 336 2.10 -5.65 13.54
CA HIS A 336 3.31 -5.63 14.37
C HIS A 336 3.11 -6.43 15.67
N TYR A 337 2.01 -6.20 16.38
CA TYR A 337 1.69 -6.91 17.63
C TYR A 337 1.60 -8.44 17.41
N MET A 338 0.95 -8.87 16.32
CA MET A 338 0.79 -10.28 15.99
C MET A 338 2.13 -10.97 15.71
N LEU A 339 3.07 -10.29 15.05
CA LEU A 339 4.43 -10.80 14.87
C LEU A 339 5.19 -10.88 16.20
N GLN A 340 5.12 -9.83 17.01
CA GLN A 340 5.86 -9.75 18.28
C GLN A 340 5.41 -10.82 19.27
N HIS A 341 4.11 -11.12 19.32
CA HIS A 341 3.52 -12.07 20.29
C HIS A 341 3.21 -13.44 19.66
N ASN A 342 3.49 -13.61 18.38
CA ASN A 342 3.19 -14.85 17.64
C ASN A 342 1.73 -15.29 17.78
N THR A 343 0.78 -14.35 17.69
CA THR A 343 -0.64 -14.62 17.89
C THR A 343 -1.48 -14.19 16.70
N PRO A 344 -2.45 -15.01 16.25
CA PRO A 344 -3.36 -14.61 15.18
C PRO A 344 -4.31 -13.49 15.64
N PHE A 345 -4.98 -12.86 14.68
CA PHE A 345 -5.98 -11.83 14.97
C PHE A 345 -7.17 -12.42 15.73
N ARG A 346 -7.50 -11.79 16.86
CA ARG A 346 -8.71 -12.12 17.63
C ARG A 346 -9.83 -11.15 17.26
N GLU A 347 -10.91 -11.69 16.68
CA GLU A 347 -12.09 -10.89 16.36
C GLU A 347 -12.85 -10.52 17.63
N LEU A 348 -13.11 -9.23 17.82
CA LEU A 348 -13.82 -8.69 18.99
C LEU A 348 -15.32 -8.49 18.73
N GLY A 349 -15.74 -8.62 17.45
CA GLY A 349 -17.11 -8.47 17.02
C GLY A 349 -17.58 -7.03 16.83
N ALA A 350 -18.70 -6.88 16.15
CA ALA A 350 -19.31 -5.56 15.86
C ALA A 350 -19.78 -4.83 17.12
N GLU A 351 -20.19 -5.55 18.13
CA GLU A 351 -20.75 -5.01 19.37
C GLU A 351 -19.72 -4.54 20.40
N TYR A 352 -18.42 -4.76 20.11
CA TYR A 352 -17.34 -4.40 21.02
C TYR A 352 -17.47 -2.98 21.61
N PHE A 353 -17.77 -1.99 20.75
CA PHE A 353 -17.92 -0.61 21.18
C PHE A 353 -19.20 -0.32 21.94
N GLN A 354 -20.24 -1.11 21.72
CA GLN A 354 -21.49 -1.02 22.48
C GLN A 354 -21.26 -1.54 23.90
N ARG A 355 -20.65 -2.75 24.01
CA ARG A 355 -20.31 -3.34 25.31
C ARG A 355 -19.45 -2.43 26.18
N LEU A 356 -18.43 -1.76 25.59
CA LEU A 356 -17.60 -0.80 26.31
C LEU A 356 -18.35 0.45 26.78
N ARG A 357 -19.41 0.84 26.07
CA ARG A 357 -20.19 2.06 26.38
C ARG A 357 -21.34 1.82 27.31
N THR A 358 -21.88 0.61 27.34
CA THR A 358 -23.07 0.28 28.12
C THR A 358 -22.97 0.75 29.57
N PRO A 359 -21.89 0.49 30.32
CA PRO A 359 -21.80 0.97 31.71
C PRO A 359 -21.86 2.49 31.87
N SER A 360 -21.09 3.21 31.03
CA SER A 360 -21.04 4.69 31.11
C SER A 360 -22.33 5.34 30.59
N LEU A 361 -22.96 4.74 29.60
CA LEU A 361 -24.22 5.20 29.03
C LEU A 361 -25.36 4.99 30.03
N SER A 362 -25.42 3.80 30.65
CA SER A 362 -26.41 3.50 31.69
C SER A 362 -26.32 4.49 32.83
N GLN A 363 -25.12 4.73 33.35
CA GLN A 363 -24.92 5.71 34.42
C GLN A 363 -25.31 7.13 33.99
N SER A 364 -25.00 7.53 32.76
CA SER A 364 -25.39 8.84 32.23
C SER A 364 -26.91 9.00 32.12
N LEU A 365 -27.60 7.94 31.66
CA LEU A 365 -29.05 7.94 31.56
C LEU A 365 -29.71 7.97 32.94
N VAL A 366 -29.23 7.19 33.90
CA VAL A 366 -29.66 7.23 35.31
C VAL A 366 -29.52 8.64 35.88
N ARG A 367 -28.35 9.28 35.77
CA ARG A 367 -28.16 10.64 36.23
C ARG A 367 -29.11 11.64 35.56
N ARG A 368 -29.40 11.48 34.29
CA ARG A 368 -30.34 12.34 33.55
C ARG A 368 -31.76 12.17 34.03
N LEU A 369 -32.19 10.94 34.28
CA LEU A 369 -33.51 10.64 34.83
C LEU A 369 -33.63 11.19 36.29
N GLN A 370 -32.60 11.02 37.10
CA GLN A 370 -32.55 11.59 38.46
C GLN A 370 -32.72 13.11 38.48
N ARG A 371 -32.07 13.82 37.54
CA ARG A 371 -32.26 15.28 37.40
C ARG A 371 -33.66 15.70 36.99
N LEU A 372 -34.42 14.80 36.35
CA LEU A 372 -35.83 15.01 35.98
C LEU A 372 -36.80 14.60 37.10
N GLY A 373 -36.28 14.20 38.28
CA GLY A 373 -37.12 13.82 39.45
C GLY A 373 -37.50 12.34 39.50
N PHE A 374 -36.95 11.47 38.62
CA PHE A 374 -37.22 10.06 38.62
C PHE A 374 -36.20 9.25 39.44
N GLN A 375 -36.61 8.17 40.06
CA GLN A 375 -35.73 7.17 40.69
C GLN A 375 -35.62 5.92 39.80
N PRO A 376 -34.71 5.88 38.83
CA PRO A 376 -34.58 4.76 37.88
C PRO A 376 -33.90 3.56 38.54
N THR A 377 -34.49 2.39 38.44
CA THR A 377 -33.90 1.09 38.78
C THR A 377 -33.56 0.35 37.49
N LEU A 378 -32.30 -0.04 37.29
CA LEU A 378 -31.88 -0.78 36.10
C LEU A 378 -31.84 -2.28 36.42
N THR A 379 -32.70 -3.06 35.76
CA THR A 379 -32.64 -4.53 35.75
C THR A 379 -32.04 -5.01 34.43
N PRO A 380 -31.02 -5.90 34.44
CA PRO A 380 -30.52 -6.49 33.21
C PRO A 380 -31.62 -7.25 32.48
N ALA A 381 -31.80 -6.99 31.18
CA ALA A 381 -32.68 -7.82 30.37
C ALA A 381 -32.13 -9.24 30.31
N GLN A 382 -32.96 -10.26 30.55
CA GLN A 382 -32.57 -11.65 30.31
C GLN A 382 -32.18 -11.82 28.84
N GLN A 383 -30.97 -12.31 28.59
CA GLN A 383 -30.57 -12.69 27.26
C GLN A 383 -31.46 -13.86 26.82
N VAL A 384 -32.37 -13.59 25.91
CA VAL A 384 -33.05 -14.65 25.16
C VAL A 384 -31.99 -15.30 24.29
N GLY A 385 -31.72 -16.58 24.55
CA GLY A 385 -30.66 -17.40 23.93
C GLY A 385 -30.90 -17.65 22.45
#